data_57e61d31e9b292f39e6cb3a6e649a245
#
_entry.id   57e61d31e9b292f39e6cb3a6e649a245
#
_cell.length_a   1.000
_cell.length_b   1.000
_cell.length_c   1.000
_cell.angle_alpha   90.00
_cell.angle_beta   90.00
_cell.angle_gamma   90.00
#
_symmetry.space_group_name_H-M   'P 1'
#
loop_
_entity.id
_entity.type
_entity.pdbx_description
1 polymer ?
#
loop_
_entity_poly.entity_id
_entity_poly.type
_entity_poly.pdbx_seq_one_letter_code
_entity_poly.pdbx_strand_id
1 'polypeptide(L)'
;AAGLASRPVRAVFFDEVDRYPPSAGSEGDPINLGIARTKTFTHNRKIVMVSTPTNKGASRIETAFSQSDQRYYYVPCPDCNHKQTLKWSNVHWAKDEPETAEYICEECGSAWDDAKRYRAVKGGEWRASEPFSGTAGFHLSGLYSPWTPLGDIAKDFVSAKILPDTLRVFVNTTLAEVWEEQGERLDDYAVAERAEQFGDRLDKRILMITCGCDIQDDRAEIESVGWGRDEESWSISYDIIYGDPSTPQFWQDVENVLVTKYETEDGRILQPRATCIDSGGHYTKAVYDFVRPREGAAFCHKGYGWXX
;
A
#
# COMPACT_ATOMS: atom_id res chain seq x y z
N ALA A 1 30.33 12.85 4.03
CA ALA A 1 29.73 13.98 4.76
C ALA A 1 30.59 15.25 4.68
N ALA A 2 31.90 15.17 4.88
CA ALA A 2 32.80 16.35 4.87
C ALA A 2 32.76 17.16 3.57
N GLY A 3 32.53 16.53 2.43
CA GLY A 3 32.44 17.23 1.14
C GLY A 3 31.16 18.05 0.95
N LEU A 4 30.10 17.76 1.68
CA LEU A 4 28.82 18.48 1.60
C LEU A 4 28.78 19.69 2.57
N ALA A 5 29.73 19.79 3.49
CA ALA A 5 29.62 20.72 4.61
C ALA A 5 30.16 22.14 4.37
N SER A 6 30.95 22.37 3.30
CA SER A 6 31.81 23.58 3.29
C SER A 6 31.55 24.62 2.21
N ARG A 7 30.73 24.36 1.19
CA ARG A 7 30.56 25.33 0.09
C ARG A 7 29.10 25.61 -0.25
N PRO A 8 28.68 26.88 -0.36
CA PRO A 8 27.36 27.23 -0.91
C PRO A 8 27.30 26.82 -2.38
N VAL A 9 26.15 26.25 -2.80
CA VAL A 9 25.91 25.87 -4.19
C VAL A 9 24.56 26.40 -4.67
N ARG A 10 24.50 26.83 -5.94
CA ARG A 10 23.26 27.31 -6.54
C ARG A 10 22.35 26.20 -7.01
N ALA A 11 22.93 25.08 -7.42
CA ALA A 11 22.16 23.94 -7.90
C ALA A 11 22.62 22.67 -7.18
N VAL A 12 21.65 21.84 -6.77
CA VAL A 12 21.92 20.53 -6.19
C VAL A 12 21.03 19.50 -6.89
N PHE A 13 21.63 18.38 -7.23
CA PHE A 13 20.97 17.25 -7.87
C PHE A 13 21.15 16.04 -6.96
N PHE A 14 20.04 15.51 -6.49
CA PHE A 14 20.01 14.29 -5.68
C PHE A 14 19.51 13.15 -6.56
N ASP A 15 20.35 12.17 -6.77
CA ASP A 15 20.01 11.00 -7.58
C ASP A 15 19.80 9.81 -6.66
N GLU A 16 18.78 9.01 -6.94
CA GLU A 16 18.38 7.83 -6.16
C GLU A 16 18.12 8.16 -4.68
N VAL A 17 17.28 9.18 -4.43
CA VAL A 17 17.04 9.69 -3.06
C VAL A 17 16.47 8.63 -2.11
N ASP A 18 15.73 7.65 -2.64
CA ASP A 18 15.18 6.57 -1.84
C ASP A 18 16.24 5.59 -1.33
N ARG A 19 17.46 5.64 -1.92
CA ARG A 19 18.58 4.79 -1.49
C ARG A 19 19.48 5.48 -0.44
N TYR A 20 19.21 6.75 -0.13
CA TYR A 20 20.02 7.48 0.84
C TYR A 20 19.75 6.96 2.26
N PRO A 21 20.78 6.87 3.11
CA PRO A 21 20.56 6.52 4.51
C PRO A 21 19.72 7.58 5.22
N PRO A 22 19.04 7.24 6.30
CA PRO A 22 18.23 8.22 7.04
C PRO A 22 19.07 9.35 7.65
N SER A 23 20.35 9.11 7.89
CA SER A 23 21.26 10.14 8.39
C SER A 23 22.67 9.99 7.80
N ALA A 24 23.31 11.11 7.52
CA ALA A 24 24.72 11.19 7.11
C ALA A 24 25.61 11.19 8.36
N GLY A 25 25.73 10.01 8.98
CA GLY A 25 26.40 9.86 10.29
C GLY A 25 25.58 10.56 11.36
N SER A 26 26.22 11.44 12.14
CA SER A 26 25.55 12.22 13.20
C SER A 26 24.98 13.56 12.71
N GLU A 27 25.15 13.90 11.41
CA GLU A 27 24.81 15.24 10.90
C GLU A 27 23.34 15.41 10.47
N GLY A 28 22.57 14.32 10.36
CA GLY A 28 21.16 14.36 9.96
C GLY A 28 20.94 13.98 8.49
N ASP A 29 19.73 14.18 8.02
CA ASP A 29 19.29 13.76 6.69
C ASP A 29 20.16 14.38 5.57
N PRO A 30 20.78 13.57 4.69
CA PRO A 30 21.66 14.08 3.63
C PRO A 30 20.96 15.02 2.65
N ILE A 31 19.67 14.85 2.38
CA ILE A 31 18.91 15.75 1.49
C ILE A 31 18.80 17.12 2.12
N ASN A 32 18.40 17.18 3.38
CA ASN A 32 18.27 18.44 4.12
C ASN A 32 19.61 19.16 4.23
N LEU A 33 20.70 18.42 4.44
CA LEU A 33 22.05 18.97 4.46
C LEU A 33 22.41 19.61 3.12
N GLY A 34 22.13 18.92 2.01
CA GLY A 34 22.37 19.43 0.66
C GLY A 34 21.52 20.67 0.35
N ILE A 35 20.23 20.65 0.72
CA ILE A 35 19.32 21.78 0.53
C ILE A 35 19.82 23.01 1.30
N ALA A 36 20.33 22.80 2.52
CA ALA A 36 20.87 23.90 3.34
C ALA A 36 22.00 24.66 2.61
N ARG A 37 22.77 23.98 1.76
CA ARG A 37 23.86 24.61 0.98
C ARG A 37 23.36 25.56 -0.09
N THR A 38 22.06 25.49 -0.46
CA THR A 38 21.49 26.39 -1.48
C THR A 38 20.92 27.68 -0.88
N LYS A 39 20.91 27.82 0.44
CA LYS A 39 20.25 28.97 1.12
C LYS A 39 20.80 30.31 0.70
N THR A 40 22.09 30.42 0.37
CA THR A 40 22.71 31.66 -0.14
C THR A 40 22.11 32.10 -1.49
N PHE A 41 21.55 31.16 -2.25
CA PHE A 41 21.04 31.38 -3.60
C PHE A 41 19.50 31.33 -3.68
N THR A 42 18.81 31.80 -2.65
CA THR A 42 17.35 31.68 -2.50
C THR A 42 16.57 32.10 -3.76
N HIS A 43 17.03 33.18 -4.42
CA HIS A 43 16.33 33.74 -5.58
C HIS A 43 16.51 32.95 -6.90
N ASN A 44 17.56 32.14 -7.01
CA ASN A 44 17.88 31.47 -8.26
C ASN A 44 18.43 30.04 -8.07
N ARG A 45 18.20 29.47 -6.90
CA ARG A 45 18.62 28.10 -6.62
C ARG A 45 17.78 27.10 -7.42
N LYS A 46 18.36 25.95 -7.70
CA LYS A 46 17.67 24.83 -8.31
C LYS A 46 17.95 23.56 -7.50
N ILE A 47 16.88 22.87 -7.12
CA ILE A 47 16.94 21.61 -6.38
C ILE A 47 16.21 20.58 -7.23
N VAL A 48 16.88 19.48 -7.54
CA VAL A 48 16.31 18.38 -8.33
C VAL A 48 16.50 17.11 -7.54
N MET A 49 15.43 16.34 -7.40
CA MET A 49 15.44 15.01 -6.79
C MET A 49 14.94 14.01 -7.82
N VAL A 50 15.66 12.91 -7.99
CA VAL A 50 15.29 11.82 -8.91
C VAL A 50 15.46 10.51 -8.17
N SER A 51 14.51 9.59 -8.34
CA SER A 51 14.61 8.23 -7.80
C SER A 51 13.53 7.35 -8.41
N THR A 52 13.77 6.06 -8.42
CA THR A 52 12.68 5.08 -8.41
C THR A 52 12.15 5.02 -6.98
N PRO A 53 10.82 4.91 -6.78
CA PRO A 53 10.27 4.82 -5.44
C PRO A 53 10.53 3.46 -4.79
N THR A 54 10.27 3.36 -3.49
CA THR A 54 10.38 2.14 -2.72
C THR A 54 9.01 1.75 -2.15
N ASN A 55 8.92 1.42 -0.87
CA ASN A 55 7.67 1.03 -0.23
C ASN A 55 6.79 2.26 0.06
N LYS A 56 5.50 2.09 -0.08
CA LYS A 56 4.50 3.12 0.22
C LYS A 56 4.69 3.66 1.64
N GLY A 57 4.65 4.97 1.79
CA GLY A 57 4.82 5.65 3.07
C GLY A 57 6.27 5.78 3.54
N ALA A 58 7.21 5.01 2.97
CA ALA A 58 8.63 5.11 3.30
C ALA A 58 9.43 5.83 2.18
N SER A 59 8.86 5.93 1.00
CA SER A 59 9.53 6.50 -0.17
C SER A 59 9.64 8.01 -0.07
N ARG A 60 10.88 8.52 -0.15
CA ARG A 60 11.16 9.96 -0.14
C ARG A 60 10.69 10.62 -1.43
N ILE A 61 10.89 9.94 -2.58
CA ILE A 61 10.48 10.53 -3.87
C ILE A 61 8.94 10.55 -3.97
N GLU A 62 8.24 9.54 -3.44
CA GLU A 62 6.78 9.57 -3.35
C GLU A 62 6.32 10.78 -2.53
N THR A 63 6.91 10.97 -1.35
CA THR A 63 6.59 12.13 -0.48
C THR A 63 6.83 13.45 -1.21
N ALA A 64 7.98 13.59 -1.89
CA ALA A 64 8.28 14.79 -2.64
C ALA A 64 7.31 15.02 -3.81
N PHE A 65 6.92 13.93 -4.50
CA PHE A 65 5.96 14.00 -5.59
C PHE A 65 4.56 14.40 -5.09
N SER A 66 4.11 13.81 -3.98
CA SER A 66 2.79 14.14 -3.42
C SER A 66 2.67 15.60 -2.97
N GLN A 67 3.80 16.24 -2.61
CA GLN A 67 3.87 17.65 -2.22
C GLN A 67 4.08 18.61 -3.40
N SER A 68 4.12 18.08 -4.63
CA SER A 68 4.36 18.85 -5.85
C SER A 68 3.05 19.09 -6.63
N ASP A 69 3.15 19.66 -7.82
CA ASP A 69 2.00 19.80 -8.73
C ASP A 69 1.66 18.48 -9.48
N GLN A 70 2.36 17.40 -9.20
CA GLN A 70 2.03 16.03 -9.62
C GLN A 70 1.74 15.91 -11.11
N ARG A 71 2.76 16.12 -11.94
CA ARG A 71 2.60 16.05 -13.40
C ARG A 71 2.71 14.60 -13.90
N TYR A 72 1.74 14.21 -14.71
CA TYR A 72 1.75 12.97 -15.48
C TYR A 72 1.86 13.28 -16.96
N TYR A 73 2.46 12.36 -17.70
CA TYR A 73 2.64 12.54 -19.15
C TYR A 73 1.49 11.88 -19.89
N TYR A 74 0.65 12.72 -20.51
CA TYR A 74 -0.52 12.28 -21.26
C TYR A 74 -0.15 12.13 -22.72
N VAL A 75 -0.54 11.02 -23.32
CA VAL A 75 -0.26 10.70 -24.73
C VAL A 75 -1.57 10.59 -25.50
N PRO A 76 -1.65 11.12 -26.75
CA PRO A 76 -2.86 10.96 -27.56
C PRO A 76 -2.92 9.57 -28.16
N CYS A 77 -4.09 8.95 -28.14
CA CYS A 77 -4.33 7.71 -28.88
C CYS A 77 -4.14 7.96 -30.38
N PRO A 78 -3.34 7.15 -31.08
CA PRO A 78 -3.17 7.34 -32.53
C PRO A 78 -4.44 7.15 -33.35
N ASP A 79 -5.45 6.45 -32.79
CA ASP A 79 -6.67 6.12 -33.56
C ASP A 79 -7.85 7.02 -33.19
N CYS A 80 -8.07 7.39 -31.92
CA CYS A 80 -9.20 8.22 -31.48
C CYS A 80 -8.81 9.58 -30.91
N ASN A 81 -7.51 9.83 -30.74
CA ASN A 81 -6.95 11.06 -30.17
C ASN A 81 -7.28 11.32 -28.68
N HIS A 82 -7.91 10.35 -27.99
CA HIS A 82 -8.11 10.44 -26.54
C HIS A 82 -6.77 10.54 -25.81
N LYS A 83 -6.65 11.48 -24.87
CA LYS A 83 -5.40 11.69 -24.12
C LYS A 83 -5.44 10.94 -22.80
N GLN A 84 -4.50 10.03 -22.62
CA GLN A 84 -4.43 9.10 -21.50
C GLN A 84 -2.99 8.94 -21.00
N THR A 85 -2.83 8.54 -19.75
CA THR A 85 -1.53 8.09 -19.23
C THR A 85 -1.36 6.61 -19.56
N LEU A 86 -0.11 6.17 -19.72
CA LEU A 86 0.14 4.74 -19.95
C LEU A 86 0.11 3.99 -18.61
N LYS A 87 -0.78 3.00 -18.51
CA LYS A 87 -1.00 2.17 -17.32
C LYS A 87 -0.65 0.72 -17.62
N TRP A 88 -0.03 0.04 -16.66
CA TRP A 88 0.32 -1.37 -16.82
C TRP A 88 -0.91 -2.25 -17.06
N SER A 89 -2.04 -1.94 -16.42
CA SER A 89 -3.29 -2.68 -16.57
C SER A 89 -3.82 -2.73 -18.02
N ASN A 90 -3.34 -1.82 -18.88
CA ASN A 90 -3.76 -1.75 -20.28
C ASN A 90 -2.78 -2.44 -21.24
N VAL A 91 -1.77 -3.14 -20.70
CA VAL A 91 -0.85 -3.95 -21.50
C VAL A 91 -1.38 -5.39 -21.52
N HIS A 92 -1.69 -5.89 -22.71
CA HIS A 92 -2.25 -7.22 -22.89
C HIS A 92 -1.44 -8.02 -23.91
N TRP A 93 -1.42 -9.34 -23.74
CA TRP A 93 -0.71 -10.24 -24.65
C TRP A 93 -1.45 -11.58 -24.75
N ALA A 94 -1.16 -12.35 -25.82
CA ALA A 94 -1.73 -13.67 -25.99
C ALA A 94 -1.23 -14.63 -24.91
N LYS A 95 -2.07 -15.55 -24.49
CA LYS A 95 -1.74 -16.48 -23.41
C LYS A 95 -0.38 -17.15 -23.67
N ASP A 96 0.51 -17.06 -22.70
CA ASP A 96 1.86 -17.64 -22.70
C ASP A 96 2.79 -17.09 -23.80
N GLU A 97 2.42 -15.96 -24.44
CA GLU A 97 3.21 -15.32 -25.51
C GLU A 97 3.45 -13.83 -25.21
N PRO A 98 4.22 -13.50 -24.15
CA PRO A 98 4.42 -12.10 -23.73
C PRO A 98 5.04 -11.21 -24.81
N GLU A 99 5.76 -11.80 -25.78
CA GLU A 99 6.30 -11.03 -26.93
C GLU A 99 5.21 -10.43 -27.81
N THR A 100 3.97 -10.90 -27.70
CA THR A 100 2.83 -10.34 -28.46
C THR A 100 2.20 -9.14 -27.76
N ALA A 101 2.83 -8.60 -26.72
CA ALA A 101 2.24 -7.54 -25.91
C ALA A 101 1.91 -6.28 -26.72
N GLU A 102 0.70 -5.78 -26.52
CA GLU A 102 0.19 -4.54 -27.10
C GLU A 102 -0.44 -3.70 -25.99
N TYR A 103 -0.50 -2.40 -26.19
CA TYR A 103 -1.19 -1.47 -25.30
C TYR A 103 -2.61 -1.22 -25.80
N ILE A 104 -3.60 -1.34 -24.94
CA ILE A 104 -5.00 -1.15 -25.31
C ILE A 104 -5.48 0.24 -24.86
N CYS A 105 -5.98 1.02 -25.78
CA CYS A 105 -6.53 2.35 -25.50
C CYS A 105 -7.72 2.26 -24.55
N GLU A 106 -7.69 3.03 -23.46
CA GLU A 106 -8.76 3.00 -22.46
C GLU A 106 -10.10 3.53 -22.95
N GLU A 107 -10.11 4.32 -24.05
CA GLU A 107 -11.34 4.91 -24.61
C GLU A 107 -11.94 4.09 -25.73
N CYS A 108 -11.15 3.78 -26.76
CA CYS A 108 -11.69 3.14 -27.99
C CYS A 108 -11.32 1.65 -28.13
N GLY A 109 -10.51 1.10 -27.21
CA GLY A 109 -10.12 -0.31 -27.24
C GLY A 109 -9.13 -0.67 -28.35
N SER A 110 -8.60 0.30 -29.11
CA SER A 110 -7.64 -0.01 -30.16
C SER A 110 -6.33 -0.53 -29.59
N ALA A 111 -5.77 -1.54 -30.24
CA ALA A 111 -4.48 -2.09 -29.86
C ALA A 111 -3.34 -1.29 -30.49
N TRP A 112 -2.31 -1.01 -29.70
CA TRP A 112 -1.11 -0.29 -30.15
C TRP A 112 0.09 -1.22 -30.07
N ASP A 113 0.72 -1.45 -31.19
CA ASP A 113 2.05 -2.00 -31.24
C ASP A 113 3.07 -0.93 -30.77
N ASP A 114 4.33 -1.30 -30.69
CA ASP A 114 5.40 -0.37 -30.27
C ASP A 114 5.51 0.85 -31.20
N ALA A 115 5.25 0.70 -32.51
CA ALA A 115 5.33 1.83 -33.42
C ALA A 115 4.23 2.86 -33.15
N LYS A 116 3.00 2.40 -32.88
CA LYS A 116 1.90 3.29 -32.46
C LYS A 116 2.19 3.92 -31.09
N ARG A 117 2.70 3.13 -30.13
CA ARG A 117 3.05 3.63 -28.79
C ARG A 117 4.10 4.73 -28.87
N TYR A 118 5.18 4.50 -29.66
CA TYR A 118 6.24 5.52 -29.83
C TYR A 118 5.70 6.80 -30.45
N ARG A 119 4.81 6.70 -31.41
CA ARG A 119 4.15 7.89 -32.01
C ARG A 119 3.31 8.63 -30.96
N ALA A 120 2.55 7.89 -30.17
CA ALA A 120 1.74 8.47 -29.08
C ALA A 120 2.64 9.21 -28.08
N VAL A 121 3.74 8.58 -27.66
CA VAL A 121 4.68 9.19 -26.71
C VAL A 121 5.28 10.49 -27.26
N LYS A 122 5.64 10.53 -28.55
CA LYS A 122 6.16 11.75 -29.19
C LYS A 122 5.14 12.89 -29.20
N GLY A 123 3.85 12.58 -29.23
CA GLY A 123 2.77 13.57 -29.25
C GLY A 123 2.24 13.96 -27.88
N GLY A 124 2.89 13.47 -26.82
CA GLY A 124 2.40 13.68 -25.47
C GLY A 124 2.70 15.03 -24.87
N GLU A 125 2.09 15.28 -23.72
CA GLU A 125 2.26 16.54 -22.96
C GLU A 125 2.16 16.29 -21.47
N TRP A 126 2.88 17.09 -20.70
CA TRP A 126 2.79 17.06 -19.24
C TRP A 126 1.56 17.83 -18.76
N ARG A 127 0.79 17.21 -17.87
CA ARG A 127 -0.35 17.86 -17.21
C ARG A 127 -0.20 17.72 -15.69
N ALA A 128 -0.35 18.85 -15.01
CA ALA A 128 -0.37 18.87 -13.55
C ALA A 128 -1.73 18.42 -13.03
N SER A 129 -1.74 17.58 -11.99
CA SER A 129 -2.97 17.15 -11.31
C SER A 129 -3.31 18.07 -10.14
N GLU A 130 -2.32 18.81 -9.64
CA GLU A 130 -2.48 19.69 -8.48
C GLU A 130 -1.95 21.10 -8.82
N PRO A 131 -2.43 22.14 -8.11
CA PRO A 131 -1.92 23.50 -8.32
C PRO A 131 -0.43 23.61 -7.98
N PHE A 132 0.29 24.36 -8.81
CA PHE A 132 1.73 24.57 -8.57
C PHE A 132 1.96 25.40 -7.31
N SER A 133 2.68 24.81 -6.34
CA SER A 133 2.99 25.43 -5.04
C SER A 133 4.49 25.62 -4.84
N GLY A 134 5.26 25.73 -5.93
CA GLY A 134 6.71 25.97 -5.87
C GLY A 134 7.55 24.76 -6.29
N THR A 135 6.97 23.57 -6.34
CA THR A 135 7.66 22.35 -6.77
C THR A 135 6.91 21.69 -7.92
N ALA A 136 7.63 21.43 -9.01
CA ALA A 136 7.12 20.66 -10.14
C ALA A 136 7.56 19.18 -9.95
N GLY A 137 6.60 18.28 -9.90
CA GLY A 137 6.87 16.85 -9.82
C GLY A 137 6.51 16.15 -11.13
N PHE A 138 7.27 15.15 -11.52
CA PHE A 138 7.10 14.45 -12.79
C PHE A 138 7.14 12.94 -12.54
N HIS A 139 6.12 12.22 -13.00
CA HIS A 139 6.09 10.76 -12.94
C HIS A 139 6.21 10.19 -14.36
N LEU A 140 7.10 9.21 -14.54
CA LEU A 140 7.30 8.57 -15.84
C LEU A 140 7.72 7.11 -15.62
N SER A 141 6.97 6.18 -16.19
CA SER A 141 7.27 4.75 -16.10
C SER A 141 8.02 4.25 -17.34
N GLY A 142 8.51 3.01 -17.27
CA GLY A 142 9.16 2.32 -18.40
C GLY A 142 8.25 2.17 -19.62
N LEU A 143 6.93 2.26 -19.44
CA LEU A 143 5.98 2.17 -20.57
C LEU A 143 6.18 3.30 -21.59
N TYR A 144 6.79 4.39 -21.18
CA TYR A 144 7.08 5.54 -22.08
C TYR A 144 8.44 5.40 -22.80
N SER A 145 9.23 4.37 -22.46
CA SER A 145 10.56 4.19 -23.02
C SER A 145 10.50 3.92 -24.54
N PRO A 146 11.24 4.67 -25.35
CA PRO A 146 11.34 4.33 -26.77
C PRO A 146 12.34 3.21 -27.05
N TRP A 147 13.06 2.75 -26.03
CA TRP A 147 14.14 1.75 -26.19
C TRP A 147 13.70 0.33 -25.84
N THR A 148 12.62 0.20 -25.03
CA THR A 148 12.17 -1.10 -24.49
C THR A 148 10.83 -1.48 -25.12
N PRO A 149 10.77 -2.54 -25.93
CA PRO A 149 9.49 -3.03 -26.46
C PRO A 149 8.55 -3.53 -25.36
N LEU A 150 7.23 -3.43 -25.61
CA LEU A 150 6.21 -3.92 -24.65
C LEU A 150 6.39 -5.42 -24.38
N GLY A 151 6.74 -6.19 -25.43
CA GLY A 151 6.99 -7.62 -25.25
C GLY A 151 8.10 -7.94 -24.27
N ASP A 152 9.16 -7.11 -24.23
CA ASP A 152 10.26 -7.31 -23.27
C ASP A 152 9.81 -6.94 -21.86
N ILE A 153 9.04 -5.84 -21.70
CA ILE A 153 8.46 -5.46 -20.40
C ILE A 153 7.53 -6.58 -19.90
N ALA A 154 6.72 -7.18 -20.81
CA ALA A 154 5.82 -8.27 -20.44
C ALA A 154 6.59 -9.52 -20.01
N LYS A 155 7.70 -9.87 -20.70
CA LYS A 155 8.57 -10.99 -20.29
C LYS A 155 9.17 -10.75 -18.90
N ASP A 156 9.64 -9.53 -18.67
CA ASP A 156 10.19 -9.15 -17.36
C ASP A 156 9.13 -9.30 -16.27
N PHE A 157 7.89 -8.88 -16.54
CA PHE A 157 6.77 -9.04 -15.59
C PHE A 157 6.47 -10.52 -15.32
N VAL A 158 6.38 -11.34 -16.38
CA VAL A 158 6.10 -12.78 -16.24
C VAL A 158 7.15 -13.45 -15.35
N SER A 159 8.43 -13.05 -15.53
CA SER A 159 9.51 -13.54 -14.69
C SER A 159 9.43 -13.01 -13.27
N ALA A 160 9.12 -11.72 -13.14
CA ALA A 160 9.10 -11.03 -11.85
C ALA A 160 7.96 -11.49 -10.94
N LYS A 161 6.78 -11.81 -11.51
CA LYS A 161 5.59 -12.13 -10.73
C LYS A 161 5.68 -13.46 -9.95
N ILE A 162 6.74 -14.25 -10.19
CA ILE A 162 6.94 -15.54 -9.52
C ILE A 162 7.20 -15.36 -8.03
N LEU A 163 7.90 -14.29 -7.64
CA LEU A 163 8.24 -14.01 -6.24
C LEU A 163 7.90 -12.56 -5.88
N PRO A 164 7.36 -12.31 -4.67
CA PRO A 164 7.02 -10.95 -4.26
C PRO A 164 8.19 -9.96 -4.36
N ASP A 165 9.40 -10.38 -4.00
CA ASP A 165 10.58 -9.51 -4.05
C ASP A 165 10.93 -9.09 -5.48
N THR A 166 10.84 -10.03 -6.44
CA THR A 166 11.11 -9.70 -7.85
C THR A 166 9.99 -8.83 -8.43
N LEU A 167 8.74 -9.10 -8.03
CA LEU A 167 7.61 -8.27 -8.45
C LEU A 167 7.75 -6.84 -7.90
N ARG A 168 8.18 -6.69 -6.64
CA ARG A 168 8.45 -5.37 -6.05
C ARG A 168 9.47 -4.59 -6.89
N VAL A 169 10.56 -5.26 -7.30
CA VAL A 169 11.57 -4.62 -8.15
C VAL A 169 10.93 -4.14 -9.47
N PHE A 170 10.12 -4.96 -10.11
CA PHE A 170 9.43 -4.58 -11.35
C PHE A 170 8.53 -3.35 -11.14
N VAL A 171 7.70 -3.36 -10.10
CA VAL A 171 6.79 -2.26 -9.79
C VAL A 171 7.57 -0.96 -9.52
N ASN A 172 8.60 -1.03 -8.66
CA ASN A 172 9.37 0.16 -8.29
C ASN A 172 10.21 0.69 -9.45
N THR A 173 10.87 -0.19 -10.23
CA THR A 173 11.85 0.27 -11.23
C THR A 173 11.26 0.42 -12.63
N THR A 174 10.36 -0.48 -13.04
CA THR A 174 9.79 -0.43 -14.39
C THR A 174 8.54 0.44 -14.43
N LEU A 175 7.65 0.28 -13.45
CA LEU A 175 6.43 1.09 -13.42
C LEU A 175 6.65 2.44 -12.72
N ALA A 176 7.73 2.59 -11.96
CA ALA A 176 8.02 3.78 -11.14
C ALA A 176 6.89 4.03 -10.10
N GLU A 177 6.29 2.96 -9.61
CA GLU A 177 5.21 3.00 -8.63
C GLU A 177 5.71 2.50 -7.27
N VAL A 178 5.13 3.00 -6.19
CA VAL A 178 5.46 2.53 -4.84
C VAL A 178 4.96 1.09 -4.68
N TRP A 179 5.76 0.29 -3.99
CA TRP A 179 5.33 -1.05 -3.60
C TRP A 179 4.46 -0.96 -2.35
N GLU A 180 3.23 -1.42 -2.47
CA GLU A 180 2.41 -1.70 -1.29
C GLU A 180 2.66 -3.15 -0.90
N GLU A 181 3.21 -3.36 0.28
CA GLU A 181 3.23 -4.71 0.81
C GLU A 181 1.77 -5.15 0.93
N GLN A 182 1.38 -5.99 0.00
CA GLN A 182 0.16 -6.74 0.21
C GLN A 182 0.49 -7.69 1.36
N GLY A 183 0.05 -7.35 2.56
CA GLY A 183 -0.16 -8.36 3.56
C GLY A 183 -0.89 -9.47 2.83
N GLU A 184 -0.60 -10.73 3.11
CA GLU A 184 -1.21 -11.85 2.40
C GLU A 184 -2.67 -11.56 2.07
N ARG A 185 -2.91 -10.97 0.90
CA ARG A 185 -4.26 -10.93 0.36
C ARG A 185 -4.53 -12.33 -0.09
N LEU A 186 -5.16 -13.07 0.76
CA LEU A 186 -5.91 -14.21 0.33
C LEU A 186 -6.73 -13.73 -0.86
N ASP A 187 -6.63 -14.45 -1.95
CA ASP A 187 -7.44 -14.14 -3.14
C ASP A 187 -8.90 -14.03 -2.68
N ASP A 188 -9.43 -12.82 -2.65
CA ASP A 188 -10.79 -12.55 -2.16
C ASP A 188 -11.82 -13.46 -2.85
N TYR A 189 -11.58 -13.78 -4.12
CA TYR A 189 -12.42 -14.71 -4.87
C TYR A 189 -12.28 -16.14 -4.36
N ALA A 190 -11.06 -16.61 -4.12
CA ALA A 190 -10.84 -17.97 -3.62
C ALA A 190 -11.38 -18.15 -2.19
N VAL A 191 -11.31 -17.08 -1.38
CA VAL A 191 -11.90 -17.07 -0.03
C VAL A 191 -13.43 -17.03 -0.12
N ALA A 192 -13.97 -16.18 -1.00
CA ALA A 192 -15.42 -16.07 -1.18
C ALA A 192 -16.03 -17.37 -1.71
N GLU A 193 -15.33 -18.10 -2.60
CA GLU A 193 -15.79 -19.41 -3.09
C GLU A 193 -15.81 -20.48 -1.97
N ARG A 194 -14.98 -20.29 -0.95
CA ARG A 194 -14.93 -21.22 0.20
C ARG A 194 -15.83 -20.76 1.35
N ALA A 195 -16.49 -19.61 1.20
CA ALA A 195 -17.36 -19.09 2.24
C ALA A 195 -18.55 -20.06 2.42
N GLU A 196 -18.64 -20.64 3.58
CA GLU A 196 -19.77 -21.46 3.99
C GLU A 196 -20.80 -20.55 4.68
N GLN A 197 -22.05 -20.69 4.30
CA GLN A 197 -23.11 -20.00 5.03
C GLN A 197 -23.44 -20.78 6.30
N PHE A 198 -23.06 -20.22 7.43
CA PHE A 198 -23.53 -20.78 8.71
C PHE A 198 -25.02 -20.51 8.85
N GLY A 199 -25.75 -21.53 9.26
CA GLY A 199 -27.12 -21.35 9.74
C GLY A 199 -27.09 -20.69 11.13
N ASP A 200 -28.16 -20.90 11.88
CA ASP A 200 -28.26 -20.33 13.25
C ASP A 200 -27.28 -20.99 14.23
N ARG A 201 -26.60 -22.06 13.82
CA ARG A 201 -25.68 -22.82 14.68
C ARG A 201 -24.32 -23.00 13.99
N LEU A 202 -23.27 -22.98 14.81
CA LEU A 202 -21.90 -23.21 14.35
C LEU A 202 -21.62 -24.68 14.10
N ASP A 203 -20.70 -24.96 13.20
CA ASP A 203 -20.22 -26.32 12.91
C ASP A 203 -19.74 -27.01 14.21
N LYS A 204 -20.17 -28.26 14.39
CA LYS A 204 -19.79 -29.10 15.54
C LYS A 204 -18.30 -29.34 15.68
N ARG A 205 -17.49 -29.12 14.62
CA ARG A 205 -16.03 -29.25 14.66
C ARG A 205 -15.36 -28.09 15.41
N ILE A 206 -16.06 -26.98 15.61
CA ILE A 206 -15.52 -25.83 16.34
C ILE A 206 -15.45 -26.20 17.82
N LEU A 207 -14.25 -26.08 18.40
CA LEU A 207 -13.97 -26.46 19.79
C LEU A 207 -13.72 -25.26 20.67
N MET A 208 -13.25 -24.15 20.11
CA MET A 208 -12.88 -22.94 20.85
C MET A 208 -13.10 -21.72 19.97
N ILE A 209 -13.39 -20.58 20.58
CA ILE A 209 -13.52 -19.29 19.87
C ILE A 209 -12.53 -18.31 20.48
N THR A 210 -11.86 -17.52 19.61
CA THR A 210 -11.03 -16.39 20.00
C THR A 210 -11.47 -15.15 19.24
N CYS A 211 -11.17 -13.96 19.79
CA CYS A 211 -11.45 -12.70 19.13
C CYS A 211 -10.15 -11.90 18.91
N GLY A 212 -10.06 -11.27 17.74
CA GLY A 212 -9.09 -10.22 17.45
C GLY A 212 -9.83 -8.89 17.44
N CYS A 213 -9.28 -7.85 18.07
CA CYS A 213 -9.92 -6.55 18.13
C CYS A 213 -8.92 -5.44 17.81
N ASP A 214 -9.22 -4.62 16.81
CA ASP A 214 -8.45 -3.45 16.43
C ASP A 214 -9.23 -2.19 16.83
N ILE A 215 -8.55 -1.25 17.52
CA ILE A 215 -9.15 -0.01 18.00
C ILE A 215 -8.68 1.16 17.14
N GLN A 216 -9.61 1.76 16.41
CA GLN A 216 -9.38 2.95 15.58
C GLN A 216 -9.87 4.20 16.32
N ASP A 217 -9.71 5.38 15.70
CA ASP A 217 -10.08 6.65 16.32
C ASP A 217 -11.61 6.80 16.50
N ASP A 218 -12.40 6.09 15.71
CA ASP A 218 -13.86 6.24 15.64
C ASP A 218 -14.60 4.91 15.72
N ARG A 219 -13.90 3.78 15.92
CA ARG A 219 -14.55 2.46 15.93
C ARG A 219 -13.64 1.38 16.50
N ALA A 220 -14.24 0.24 16.82
CA ALA A 220 -13.54 -1.03 17.01
C ALA A 220 -13.95 -2.00 15.91
N GLU A 221 -13.00 -2.77 15.39
CA GLU A 221 -13.25 -3.85 14.44
C GLU A 221 -12.90 -5.16 15.14
N ILE A 222 -13.87 -6.08 15.23
CA ILE A 222 -13.75 -7.31 16.02
C ILE A 222 -14.06 -8.51 15.13
N GLU A 223 -13.10 -9.42 15.01
CA GLU A 223 -13.31 -10.70 14.33
C GLU A 223 -13.35 -11.81 15.35
N SER A 224 -14.40 -12.65 15.28
CA SER A 224 -14.54 -13.87 16.09
C SER A 224 -14.18 -15.09 15.21
N VAL A 225 -13.21 -15.88 15.66
CA VAL A 225 -12.71 -17.03 14.90
C VAL A 225 -12.93 -18.30 15.74
N GLY A 226 -13.59 -19.28 15.14
CA GLY A 226 -13.74 -20.62 15.68
C GLY A 226 -12.57 -21.51 15.27
N TRP A 227 -12.08 -22.32 16.18
CA TRP A 227 -10.94 -23.22 15.97
C TRP A 227 -11.35 -24.67 16.19
N GLY A 228 -11.00 -25.52 15.25
CA GLY A 228 -11.16 -26.96 15.32
C GLY A 228 -9.84 -27.68 15.59
N ARG A 229 -9.80 -28.99 15.25
CA ARG A 229 -8.57 -29.78 15.34
C ARG A 229 -7.65 -29.42 14.15
N ASP A 230 -6.37 -29.63 14.36
CA ASP A 230 -5.34 -29.47 13.33
C ASP A 230 -5.33 -28.05 12.71
N GLU A 231 -5.66 -27.05 13.55
CA GLU A 231 -5.68 -25.62 13.21
C GLU A 231 -6.75 -25.23 12.16
N GLU A 232 -7.73 -26.11 11.90
CA GLU A 232 -8.88 -25.74 11.08
C GLU A 232 -9.60 -24.55 11.72
N SER A 233 -9.94 -23.53 10.93
CA SER A 233 -10.54 -22.31 11.46
C SER A 233 -11.72 -21.82 10.64
N TRP A 234 -12.62 -21.12 11.30
CA TRP A 234 -13.82 -20.52 10.70
C TRP A 234 -13.94 -19.07 11.17
N SER A 235 -14.06 -18.12 10.25
CA SER A 235 -14.46 -16.75 10.59
C SER A 235 -15.97 -16.78 10.92
N ILE A 236 -16.32 -16.57 12.18
CA ILE A 236 -17.68 -16.68 12.67
C ILE A 236 -18.44 -15.36 12.49
N SER A 237 -17.86 -14.26 12.93
CA SER A 237 -18.45 -12.93 12.78
C SER A 237 -17.37 -11.88 12.63
N TYR A 238 -17.74 -10.79 11.97
CA TYR A 238 -16.94 -9.58 11.88
C TYR A 238 -17.85 -8.41 12.26
N ASP A 239 -17.55 -7.79 13.36
CA ASP A 239 -18.40 -6.75 13.96
C ASP A 239 -17.66 -5.41 13.98
N ILE A 240 -18.35 -4.34 13.60
CA ILE A 240 -17.80 -2.98 13.67
C ILE A 240 -18.64 -2.19 14.67
N ILE A 241 -17.99 -1.71 15.73
CA ILE A 241 -18.61 -0.90 16.77
C ILE A 241 -18.15 0.54 16.58
N TYR A 242 -19.03 1.38 16.10
CA TYR A 242 -18.73 2.81 15.92
C TYR A 242 -18.89 3.56 17.24
N GLY A 243 -17.95 4.46 17.53
CA GLY A 243 -18.01 5.30 18.72
C GLY A 243 -16.64 5.84 19.10
N ASP A 244 -16.64 6.66 20.15
CA ASP A 244 -15.42 7.29 20.67
C ASP A 244 -14.79 6.40 21.74
N PRO A 245 -13.57 5.85 21.50
CA PRO A 245 -12.89 4.98 22.47
C PRO A 245 -12.54 5.66 23.81
N SER A 246 -12.71 6.97 23.94
CA SER A 246 -12.54 7.65 25.22
C SER A 246 -13.77 7.48 26.14
N THR A 247 -14.89 6.95 25.63
CA THR A 247 -16.15 6.87 26.38
C THR A 247 -16.38 5.47 26.97
N PRO A 248 -16.97 5.37 28.18
CA PRO A 248 -17.31 4.06 28.75
C PRO A 248 -18.34 3.28 27.94
N GLN A 249 -19.27 3.96 27.25
CA GLN A 249 -20.28 3.29 26.43
C GLN A 249 -19.65 2.48 25.31
N PHE A 250 -18.66 3.03 24.63
CA PHE A 250 -17.92 2.33 23.58
C PHE A 250 -17.39 0.97 24.07
N TRP A 251 -16.74 0.97 25.24
CA TRP A 251 -16.15 -0.27 25.80
C TRP A 251 -17.25 -1.25 26.28
N GLN A 252 -18.40 -0.76 26.69
CA GLN A 252 -19.55 -1.64 27.00
C GLN A 252 -20.04 -2.34 25.72
N ASP A 253 -20.10 -1.62 24.62
CA ASP A 253 -20.53 -2.18 23.34
C ASP A 253 -19.50 -3.19 22.81
N VAL A 254 -18.23 -2.90 22.93
CA VAL A 254 -17.14 -3.85 22.63
C VAL A 254 -17.31 -5.11 23.49
N GLU A 255 -17.50 -4.95 24.79
CA GLU A 255 -17.67 -6.09 25.73
C GLU A 255 -18.85 -6.98 25.32
N ASN A 256 -19.97 -6.38 24.92
CA ASN A 256 -21.15 -7.14 24.50
C ASN A 256 -20.83 -8.12 23.36
N VAL A 257 -19.98 -7.73 22.40
CA VAL A 257 -19.52 -8.60 21.32
C VAL A 257 -18.63 -9.71 21.88
N LEU A 258 -17.67 -9.34 22.73
CA LEU A 258 -16.67 -10.28 23.26
C LEU A 258 -17.25 -11.36 24.18
N VAL A 259 -18.47 -11.15 24.73
CA VAL A 259 -19.11 -12.16 25.59
C VAL A 259 -20.26 -12.89 24.85
N THR A 260 -20.40 -12.70 23.55
CA THR A 260 -21.44 -13.35 22.75
C THR A 260 -21.36 -14.88 22.86
N LYS A 261 -22.49 -15.52 23.02
CA LYS A 261 -22.60 -16.97 23.11
C LYS A 261 -23.08 -17.55 21.79
N TYR A 262 -22.45 -18.58 21.34
CA TYR A 262 -22.74 -19.26 20.08
C TYR A 262 -23.13 -20.71 20.38
N GLU A 263 -24.20 -21.20 19.76
CA GLU A 263 -24.63 -22.61 19.86
C GLU A 263 -24.06 -23.40 18.68
N THR A 264 -23.48 -24.55 18.93
CA THR A 264 -23.03 -25.47 17.90
C THR A 264 -24.14 -26.44 17.50
N GLU A 265 -23.97 -27.09 16.33
CA GLU A 265 -24.95 -28.11 15.82
C GLU A 265 -25.19 -29.23 16.81
N ASP A 266 -24.22 -29.58 17.63
CA ASP A 266 -24.36 -30.64 18.64
C ASP A 266 -24.83 -30.13 20.01
N GLY A 267 -25.25 -28.83 20.08
CA GLY A 267 -25.88 -28.25 21.26
C GLY A 267 -24.94 -27.71 22.31
N ARG A 268 -23.63 -27.66 22.05
CA ARG A 268 -22.68 -27.00 22.96
C ARG A 268 -22.82 -25.50 22.86
N ILE A 269 -22.63 -24.82 23.98
CA ILE A 269 -22.56 -23.35 24.01
C ILE A 269 -21.10 -22.97 24.14
N LEU A 270 -20.61 -22.21 23.16
CA LEU A 270 -19.23 -21.68 23.13
C LEU A 270 -19.29 -20.17 23.29
N GLN A 271 -18.25 -19.61 23.89
CA GLN A 271 -18.03 -18.17 23.94
C GLN A 271 -16.53 -17.92 23.77
N PRO A 272 -16.13 -16.72 23.37
CA PRO A 272 -14.71 -16.41 23.22
C PRO A 272 -13.93 -16.71 24.52
N ARG A 273 -12.84 -17.49 24.38
CA ARG A 273 -11.99 -17.90 25.47
C ARG A 273 -10.76 -17.01 25.64
N ALA A 274 -10.42 -16.32 24.58
CA ALA A 274 -9.31 -15.38 24.59
C ALA A 274 -9.59 -14.27 23.57
N THR A 275 -9.24 -13.05 23.94
CA THR A 275 -9.34 -11.89 23.08
C THR A 275 -7.99 -11.17 23.02
N CYS A 276 -7.52 -10.89 21.83
CA CYS A 276 -6.32 -10.07 21.63
C CYS A 276 -6.77 -8.68 21.15
N ILE A 277 -6.38 -7.62 21.86
CA ILE A 277 -6.74 -6.24 21.51
C ILE A 277 -5.47 -5.47 21.15
N ASP A 278 -5.44 -4.82 19.98
CA ASP A 278 -4.29 -4.00 19.61
C ASP A 278 -4.25 -2.73 20.48
N SER A 279 -3.08 -2.50 21.06
CA SER A 279 -2.82 -1.32 21.90
C SER A 279 -1.85 -0.33 21.22
N GLY A 280 -1.63 -0.47 19.91
CA GLY A 280 -0.64 0.33 19.18
C GLY A 280 -1.07 1.75 18.82
N GLY A 281 -2.37 2.06 18.91
CA GLY A 281 -2.93 3.35 18.50
C GLY A 281 -2.96 4.43 19.58
N HIS A 282 -3.76 5.46 19.34
CA HIS A 282 -3.88 6.63 20.21
C HIS A 282 -4.52 6.32 21.57
N TYR A 283 -5.29 5.23 21.67
CA TYR A 283 -6.08 4.90 22.86
C TYR A 283 -5.42 3.82 23.73
N THR A 284 -4.12 3.67 23.67
CA THR A 284 -3.33 2.67 24.43
C THR A 284 -3.77 2.58 25.90
N LYS A 285 -3.94 3.72 26.58
CA LYS A 285 -4.35 3.74 27.98
C LYS A 285 -5.74 3.15 28.19
N ALA A 286 -6.70 3.50 27.34
CA ALA A 286 -8.07 2.99 27.44
C ALA A 286 -8.11 1.48 27.21
N VAL A 287 -7.32 0.97 26.26
CA VAL A 287 -7.16 -0.48 26.04
C VAL A 287 -6.64 -1.16 27.32
N TYR A 288 -5.58 -0.65 27.92
CA TYR A 288 -5.02 -1.23 29.14
C TYR A 288 -6.03 -1.19 30.30
N ASP A 289 -6.74 -0.09 30.46
CA ASP A 289 -7.74 0.05 31.53
C ASP A 289 -8.90 -0.95 31.32
N PHE A 290 -9.26 -1.25 30.07
CA PHE A 290 -10.28 -2.26 29.74
C PHE A 290 -9.79 -3.68 29.97
N VAL A 291 -8.54 -4.00 29.57
CA VAL A 291 -7.99 -5.37 29.64
C VAL A 291 -7.62 -5.77 31.06
N ARG A 292 -7.05 -4.85 31.86
CA ARG A 292 -6.48 -5.14 33.19
C ARG A 292 -7.43 -5.90 34.12
N PRO A 293 -8.72 -5.55 34.27
CA PRO A 293 -9.62 -6.33 35.12
C PRO A 293 -10.05 -7.67 34.52
N ARG A 294 -9.66 -7.96 33.27
CA ARG A 294 -10.05 -9.17 32.53
C ARG A 294 -8.87 -10.10 32.26
N GLU A 295 -7.80 -10.01 33.09
CA GLU A 295 -6.62 -10.85 32.97
C GLU A 295 -7.01 -12.33 32.91
N GLY A 296 -6.49 -13.04 31.88
CA GLY A 296 -6.78 -14.46 31.62
C GLY A 296 -7.85 -14.69 30.54
N ALA A 297 -8.68 -13.67 30.20
CA ALA A 297 -9.66 -13.77 29.13
C ALA A 297 -9.39 -12.75 28.01
N ALA A 298 -8.77 -11.63 28.34
CA ALA A 298 -8.36 -10.61 27.36
C ALA A 298 -6.93 -10.21 27.64
N PHE A 299 -6.16 -9.95 26.59
CA PHE A 299 -4.79 -9.46 26.67
C PHE A 299 -4.54 -8.45 25.55
N CYS A 300 -3.74 -7.44 25.87
CA CYS A 300 -3.35 -6.46 24.86
C CYS A 300 -2.07 -6.90 24.17
N HIS A 301 -2.03 -6.70 22.90
CA HIS A 301 -0.86 -6.87 22.06
C HIS A 301 -0.48 -5.50 21.52
N LYS A 302 0.74 -5.08 21.80
CA LYS A 302 1.28 -3.92 21.10
C LYS A 302 1.78 -4.45 19.76
N GLY A 303 1.03 -4.22 18.71
CA GLY A 303 1.51 -4.47 17.38
C GLY A 303 2.85 -3.73 17.24
N TYR A 304 3.93 -4.45 17.11
CA TYR A 304 5.12 -3.85 16.56
C TYR A 304 4.74 -3.58 15.11
N GLY A 305 4.36 -2.35 14.82
CA GLY A 305 4.17 -1.95 13.45
C GLY A 305 5.42 -2.38 12.70
N TRP A 306 5.27 -3.27 11.78
CA TRP A 306 6.32 -3.48 10.82
C TRP A 306 6.46 -2.14 10.15
N UNK A 307 7.25 -1.57 10.70
CA UNK A 307 7.39 -0.36 10.28
C UNK A 307 7.69 -0.46 8.99
N UNK A 308 6.80 -0.31 8.73
CA UNK A 308 6.88 -0.35 7.49
C UNK A 308 7.81 0.30 7.11
#